data_4817b99d787847b648e8937a7d40e57c
#
_entry.id   4817b99d787847b648e8937a7d40e57c
#
_cell.length_a   1.000
_cell.length_b   1.000
_cell.length_c   1.000
_cell.angle_alpha   90.00
_cell.angle_beta   90.00
_cell.angle_gamma   90.00
#
_symmetry.space_group_name_H-M   'P 1'
#
loop_
_entity.id
_entity.type
_entity.pdbx_description
1 polymer ?
#
loop_
_entity_poly.entity_id
_entity_poly.type
_entity_poly.pdbx_seq_one_letter_code
_entity_poly.pdbx_strand_id
1 'polypeptide(L)'
;MQLPLTSLGDDVATVKRAIALAAGPIILAGHSYGGAVISEAGNDPKAEALVLIAAFAPDTGESAGSLGASVEPAPLGAEVRPDAEGYLKLTQSGVSESFAQDLTDTEKLVLYAAQSQTAGAALGGTVSAPAWRGKTCCYLVATNDRAIQPALQRSMAKRLNAAVVEVASCHVAMLSHPTEVASLIAGARSN
;
A
#
# COMPACT_ATOMS: atom_id res chain seq x y z
N MET A 1 -0.81 -6.95 -11.26
CA MET A 1 0.61 -7.39 -11.23
C MET A 1 0.85 -8.11 -9.92
N GLN A 2 1.50 -9.25 -9.95
CA GLN A 2 1.88 -9.96 -8.72
C GLN A 2 3.30 -9.57 -8.31
N LEU A 3 3.47 -9.22 -7.04
CA LEU A 3 4.76 -8.96 -6.42
C LEU A 3 5.28 -10.24 -5.77
N PRO A 4 6.58 -10.53 -5.81
CA PRO A 4 7.17 -11.71 -5.14
C PRO A 4 7.06 -11.63 -3.61
N LEU A 5 7.01 -10.44 -3.02
CA LEU A 5 6.90 -10.18 -1.58
C LEU A 5 8.07 -10.79 -0.75
N THR A 6 9.23 -10.94 -1.39
CA THR A 6 10.46 -11.50 -0.79
C THR A 6 11.36 -10.40 -0.23
N SER A 7 11.48 -9.29 -0.96
CA SER A 7 12.19 -8.07 -0.53
C SER A 7 11.64 -6.85 -1.25
N LEU A 8 11.86 -5.65 -0.69
CA LEU A 8 11.51 -4.40 -1.39
C LEU A 8 12.21 -4.32 -2.75
N GLY A 9 13.48 -4.74 -2.82
CA GLY A 9 14.25 -4.72 -4.07
C GLY A 9 13.65 -5.60 -5.16
N ASP A 10 13.21 -6.82 -4.86
CA ASP A 10 12.59 -7.74 -5.82
C ASP A 10 11.23 -7.20 -6.31
N ASP A 11 10.45 -6.62 -5.40
CA ASP A 11 9.16 -6.04 -5.72
C ASP A 11 9.32 -4.80 -6.61
N VAL A 12 10.26 -3.91 -6.28
CA VAL A 12 10.63 -2.74 -7.11
C VAL A 12 11.13 -3.18 -8.49
N ALA A 13 11.98 -4.20 -8.58
CA ALA A 13 12.45 -4.73 -9.85
C ALA A 13 11.28 -5.28 -10.69
N THR A 14 10.30 -5.90 -10.06
CA THR A 14 9.09 -6.40 -10.73
C THR A 14 8.26 -5.25 -11.30
N VAL A 15 8.06 -4.17 -10.52
CA VAL A 15 7.36 -2.97 -11.00
C VAL A 15 8.11 -2.30 -12.14
N LYS A 16 9.43 -2.14 -12.03
CA LYS A 16 10.27 -1.53 -13.09
C LYS A 16 10.20 -2.33 -14.41
N ARG A 17 10.15 -3.66 -14.35
CA ARG A 17 9.93 -4.48 -15.56
C ARG A 17 8.57 -4.20 -16.20
N ALA A 18 7.51 -4.05 -15.41
CA ALA A 18 6.19 -3.70 -15.94
C ALA A 18 6.15 -2.29 -16.55
N ILE A 19 6.81 -1.32 -15.91
CA ILE A 19 6.95 0.05 -16.43
C ILE A 19 7.67 0.04 -17.79
N ALA A 20 8.74 -0.74 -17.93
CA ALA A 20 9.50 -0.84 -19.17
C ALA A 20 8.64 -1.31 -20.36
N LEU A 21 7.67 -2.18 -20.12
CA LEU A 21 6.74 -2.70 -21.13
C LEU A 21 5.62 -1.73 -21.50
N ALA A 22 5.40 -0.67 -20.73
CA ALA A 22 4.36 0.31 -21.01
C ALA A 22 4.73 1.16 -22.24
N ALA A 23 3.79 1.36 -23.16
CA ALA A 23 4.01 2.11 -24.39
C ALA A 23 3.99 3.63 -24.19
N GLY A 24 3.45 4.15 -23.09
CA GLY A 24 3.28 5.58 -22.85
C GLY A 24 3.35 5.93 -21.36
N PRO A 25 2.95 7.14 -21.01
CA PRO A 25 2.90 7.59 -19.63
C PRO A 25 1.93 6.73 -18.80
N ILE A 26 2.28 6.52 -17.52
CA ILE A 26 1.56 5.66 -16.60
C ILE A 26 1.27 6.36 -15.27
N ILE A 27 0.23 5.89 -14.59
CA ILE A 27 -0.04 6.17 -13.19
C ILE A 27 0.30 4.91 -12.41
N LEU A 28 1.08 5.05 -11.34
CA LEU A 28 1.36 3.95 -10.41
C LEU A 28 0.40 4.02 -9.24
N ALA A 29 -0.41 2.99 -9.05
CA ALA A 29 -1.28 2.85 -7.89
C ALA A 29 -0.72 1.78 -6.94
N GLY A 30 -0.53 2.14 -5.67
CA GLY A 30 -0.04 1.25 -4.62
C GLY A 30 -0.98 1.19 -3.43
N HIS A 31 -1.37 -0.02 -3.04
CA HIS A 31 -2.12 -0.29 -1.84
C HIS A 31 -1.19 -0.76 -0.72
N SER A 32 -1.40 -0.30 0.49
CA SER A 32 -0.69 -0.79 1.68
C SER A 32 0.84 -0.72 1.51
N TYR A 33 1.55 -1.82 1.67
CA TYR A 33 2.98 -1.97 1.38
C TYR A 33 3.34 -1.57 -0.07
N GLY A 34 2.43 -1.77 -1.03
CA GLY A 34 2.62 -1.35 -2.40
C GLY A 34 2.92 0.15 -2.57
N GLY A 35 2.54 0.98 -1.60
CA GLY A 35 2.92 2.39 -1.56
C GLY A 35 4.43 2.60 -1.38
N ALA A 36 5.10 1.78 -0.55
CA ALA A 36 6.56 1.80 -0.43
C ALA A 36 7.23 1.35 -1.72
N VAL A 37 6.67 0.33 -2.39
CA VAL A 37 7.19 -0.18 -3.67
C VAL A 37 7.11 0.88 -4.76
N ILE A 38 5.96 1.56 -4.92
CA ILE A 38 5.83 2.61 -5.94
C ILE A 38 6.61 3.88 -5.58
N SER A 39 6.86 4.14 -4.29
CA SER A 39 7.72 5.23 -3.85
C SER A 39 9.15 5.05 -4.38
N GLU A 40 9.68 3.82 -4.41
CA GLU A 40 11.01 3.53 -4.94
C GLU A 40 11.02 3.34 -6.46
N ALA A 41 9.99 2.67 -7.03
CA ALA A 41 9.92 2.38 -8.45
C ALA A 41 9.53 3.58 -9.32
N GLY A 42 8.79 4.55 -8.75
CA GLY A 42 8.16 5.65 -9.47
C GLY A 42 9.09 6.76 -9.98
N ASN A 43 10.41 6.63 -9.78
CA ASN A 43 11.39 7.58 -10.34
C ASN A 43 11.56 7.44 -11.85
N ASP A 44 10.95 6.42 -12.48
CA ASP A 44 10.92 6.30 -13.93
C ASP A 44 10.21 7.52 -14.58
N PRO A 45 10.76 8.08 -15.68
CA PRO A 45 10.14 9.23 -16.34
C PRO A 45 8.75 8.93 -16.91
N LYS A 46 8.40 7.69 -17.21
CA LYS A 46 7.06 7.29 -17.66
C LYS A 46 6.00 7.42 -16.55
N ALA A 47 6.41 7.35 -15.27
CA ALA A 47 5.48 7.52 -14.16
C ALA A 47 5.14 9.00 -13.97
N GLU A 48 3.92 9.41 -14.32
CA GLU A 48 3.47 10.80 -14.20
C GLU A 48 2.92 11.11 -12.81
N ALA A 49 2.24 10.14 -12.19
CA ALA A 49 1.63 10.31 -10.88
C ALA A 49 1.68 9.03 -10.05
N LEU A 50 1.60 9.20 -8.73
CA LEU A 50 1.47 8.15 -7.75
C LEU A 50 0.11 8.25 -7.05
N VAL A 51 -0.61 7.13 -6.97
CA VAL A 51 -1.86 7.01 -6.22
C VAL A 51 -1.64 6.03 -5.08
N LEU A 52 -1.78 6.52 -3.87
CA LEU A 52 -1.61 5.75 -2.65
C LEU A 52 -2.99 5.43 -2.06
N ILE A 53 -3.29 4.16 -1.85
CA ILE A 53 -4.59 3.69 -1.37
C ILE A 53 -4.37 3.01 -0.03
N ALA A 54 -4.73 3.66 1.08
CA ALA A 54 -4.46 3.16 2.44
C ALA A 54 -3.02 2.61 2.54
N ALA A 55 -2.02 3.41 2.16
CA ALA A 55 -0.69 2.90 1.81
C ALA A 55 0.44 3.60 2.57
N PHE A 56 1.54 2.89 2.78
CA PHE A 56 2.77 3.48 3.29
C PHE A 56 3.46 4.36 2.25
N ALA A 57 3.97 5.50 2.70
CA ALA A 57 4.72 6.45 1.88
C ALA A 57 6.06 6.80 2.56
N PRO A 58 7.01 5.87 2.58
CA PRO A 58 8.29 6.07 3.25
C PRO A 58 9.11 7.20 2.62
N ASP A 59 9.83 7.92 3.46
CA ASP A 59 10.90 8.82 3.04
C ASP A 59 12.25 8.09 2.95
N THR A 60 13.29 8.77 2.53
CA THR A 60 14.65 8.23 2.47
C THR A 60 15.08 7.63 3.81
N GLY A 61 15.46 6.37 3.80
CA GLY A 61 15.85 5.62 5.01
C GLY A 61 14.69 5.05 5.82
N GLU A 62 13.44 5.40 5.51
CA GLU A 62 12.25 4.79 6.12
C GLU A 62 11.80 3.53 5.38
N SER A 63 11.05 2.69 6.07
CA SER A 63 10.39 1.50 5.54
C SER A 63 8.91 1.47 5.93
N ALA A 64 8.11 0.60 5.31
CA ALA A 64 6.75 0.35 5.76
C ALA A 64 6.71 -0.08 7.24
N GLY A 65 7.63 -0.96 7.64
CA GLY A 65 7.75 -1.43 9.01
C GLY A 65 8.12 -0.31 10.00
N SER A 66 9.09 0.55 9.67
CA SER A 66 9.49 1.67 10.56
C SER A 66 8.36 2.69 10.72
N LEU A 67 7.61 2.98 9.65
CA LEU A 67 6.44 3.87 9.71
C LEU A 67 5.33 3.28 10.58
N GLY A 68 5.02 1.99 10.41
CA GLY A 68 4.03 1.32 11.25
C GLY A 68 4.42 1.31 12.73
N ALA A 69 5.72 1.14 13.03
CA ALA A 69 6.25 1.16 14.38
C ALA A 69 6.37 2.56 15.01
N SER A 70 6.22 3.63 14.23
CA SER A 70 6.33 5.01 14.71
C SER A 70 5.07 5.56 15.40
N VAL A 71 4.00 4.78 15.38
CA VAL A 71 2.69 5.13 15.98
C VAL A 71 2.19 3.99 16.86
N GLU A 72 1.10 4.23 17.59
CA GLU A 72 0.42 3.15 18.32
C GLU A 72 0.12 1.96 17.39
N PRO A 73 0.34 0.71 17.86
CA PRO A 73 0.08 -0.46 17.05
C PRO A 73 -1.35 -0.51 16.52
N ALA A 74 -1.52 -0.75 15.23
CA ALA A 74 -2.82 -0.99 14.65
C ALA A 74 -3.33 -2.39 15.08
N PRO A 75 -4.66 -2.59 15.22
CA PRO A 75 -5.24 -3.87 15.66
C PRO A 75 -4.75 -5.10 14.86
N LEU A 76 -4.55 -4.94 13.54
CA LEU A 76 -4.05 -6.00 12.68
C LEU A 76 -2.69 -6.54 13.11
N GLY A 77 -1.85 -5.73 13.75
CA GLY A 77 -0.52 -6.15 14.21
C GLY A 77 -0.56 -7.37 15.16
N ALA A 78 -1.59 -7.47 16.01
CA ALA A 78 -1.79 -8.61 16.91
C ALA A 78 -2.21 -9.90 16.17
N GLU A 79 -2.61 -9.80 14.92
CA GLU A 79 -3.13 -10.89 14.10
C GLU A 79 -2.13 -11.38 13.03
N VAL A 80 -0.91 -10.86 13.03
CA VAL A 80 0.17 -11.32 12.15
C VAL A 80 0.85 -12.53 12.76
N ARG A 81 1.10 -13.55 11.96
CA ARG A 81 1.79 -14.79 12.38
C ARG A 81 3.02 -15.01 11.50
N PRO A 82 4.23 -14.91 12.04
CA PRO A 82 5.44 -15.29 11.33
C PRO A 82 5.58 -16.83 11.30
N ASP A 83 6.12 -17.34 10.19
CA ASP A 83 6.66 -18.70 10.15
C ASP A 83 8.14 -18.74 10.60
N ALA A 84 8.75 -19.94 10.54
CA ALA A 84 10.14 -20.14 10.95
C ALA A 84 11.16 -19.41 10.08
N GLU A 85 10.78 -19.02 8.86
CA GLU A 85 11.64 -18.32 7.88
C GLU A 85 11.38 -16.81 7.87
N GLY A 86 10.46 -16.32 8.72
CA GLY A 86 10.12 -14.90 8.83
C GLY A 86 9.11 -14.41 7.80
N TYR A 87 8.40 -15.31 7.13
CA TYR A 87 7.26 -14.94 6.30
C TYR A 87 6.00 -14.77 7.13
N LEU A 88 5.24 -13.77 6.81
CA LEU A 88 4.08 -13.29 7.57
C LEU A 88 2.78 -13.70 6.89
N LYS A 89 1.83 -14.14 7.70
CA LYS A 89 0.43 -14.35 7.31
C LYS A 89 -0.51 -13.74 8.33
N LEU A 90 -1.69 -13.36 7.88
CA LEU A 90 -2.78 -12.93 8.75
C LEU A 90 -3.56 -14.16 9.24
N THR A 91 -4.05 -14.11 10.47
CA THR A 91 -5.06 -15.06 10.94
C THR A 91 -6.39 -14.81 10.25
N GLN A 92 -7.30 -15.78 10.29
CA GLN A 92 -8.66 -15.59 9.77
C GLN A 92 -9.39 -14.46 10.51
N SER A 93 -9.23 -14.37 11.84
CA SER A 93 -9.76 -13.26 12.65
C SER A 93 -9.17 -11.92 12.19
N GLY A 94 -7.85 -11.86 11.96
CA GLY A 94 -7.18 -10.65 11.47
C GLY A 94 -7.74 -10.14 10.14
N VAL A 95 -7.99 -11.07 9.20
CA VAL A 95 -8.65 -10.72 7.93
C VAL A 95 -10.07 -10.22 8.17
N SER A 96 -10.86 -10.94 9.00
CA SER A 96 -12.27 -10.64 9.19
C SER A 96 -12.54 -9.37 10.00
N GLU A 97 -11.70 -9.09 11.02
CA GLU A 97 -11.98 -8.03 12.00
C GLU A 97 -11.12 -6.78 11.81
N SER A 98 -9.97 -6.90 11.11
CA SER A 98 -8.99 -5.81 11.07
C SER A 98 -8.46 -5.46 9.69
N PHE A 99 -8.64 -6.34 8.69
CA PHE A 99 -8.17 -6.10 7.33
C PHE A 99 -9.31 -5.80 6.36
N ALA A 100 -10.42 -6.55 6.46
CA ALA A 100 -11.54 -6.53 5.52
C ALA A 100 -12.91 -6.52 6.23
N GLN A 101 -13.02 -5.82 7.36
CA GLN A 101 -14.18 -5.91 8.26
C GLN A 101 -15.51 -5.43 7.65
N ASP A 102 -15.50 -4.64 6.58
CA ASP A 102 -16.67 -4.14 5.87
C ASP A 102 -17.09 -4.98 4.65
N LEU A 103 -16.38 -6.09 4.39
CA LEU A 103 -16.74 -7.03 3.33
C LEU A 103 -17.68 -8.13 3.84
N THR A 104 -18.29 -8.87 2.90
CA THR A 104 -19.10 -10.05 3.20
C THR A 104 -18.24 -11.20 3.75
N ASP A 105 -18.83 -12.12 4.51
CA ASP A 105 -18.11 -13.26 5.08
C ASP A 105 -17.47 -14.16 3.99
N THR A 106 -18.12 -14.29 2.85
CA THR A 106 -17.57 -15.04 1.70
C THR A 106 -16.32 -14.36 1.15
N GLU A 107 -16.33 -13.03 0.96
CA GLU A 107 -15.16 -12.27 0.50
C GLU A 107 -14.00 -12.34 1.49
N LYS A 108 -14.28 -12.24 2.80
CA LYS A 108 -13.28 -12.42 3.86
C LYS A 108 -12.62 -13.79 3.81
N LEU A 109 -13.41 -14.86 3.63
CA LEU A 109 -12.88 -16.22 3.48
C LEU A 109 -12.00 -16.37 2.23
N VAL A 110 -12.43 -15.80 1.10
CA VAL A 110 -11.62 -15.79 -0.14
C VAL A 110 -10.31 -15.05 0.08
N LEU A 111 -10.32 -13.87 0.70
CA LEU A 111 -9.10 -13.11 1.00
C LEU A 111 -8.17 -13.89 1.92
N TYR A 112 -8.70 -14.52 2.97
CA TYR A 112 -7.91 -15.34 3.88
C TYR A 112 -7.24 -16.54 3.16
N ALA A 113 -8.00 -17.23 2.30
CA ALA A 113 -7.50 -18.39 1.56
C ALA A 113 -6.48 -18.00 0.47
N ALA A 114 -6.68 -16.85 -0.17
CA ALA A 114 -5.86 -16.39 -1.31
C ALA A 114 -4.63 -15.56 -0.89
N GLN A 115 -4.46 -15.23 0.40
CA GLN A 115 -3.35 -14.40 0.84
C GLN A 115 -1.99 -15.03 0.51
N SER A 116 -1.10 -14.24 -0.08
CA SER A 116 0.30 -14.61 -0.25
C SER A 116 1.07 -14.38 1.05
N GLN A 117 2.13 -15.15 1.27
CA GLN A 117 3.07 -14.88 2.36
C GLN A 117 3.93 -13.65 2.01
N THR A 118 4.17 -12.81 2.99
CA THR A 118 5.00 -11.61 2.83
C THR A 118 6.23 -11.73 3.73
N ALA A 119 7.42 -11.71 3.16
CA ALA A 119 8.64 -11.70 3.97
C ALA A 119 8.69 -10.45 4.85
N GLY A 120 9.03 -10.60 6.12
CA GLY A 120 9.29 -9.46 7.01
C GLY A 120 10.35 -8.51 6.45
N ALA A 121 11.34 -9.06 5.72
CA ALA A 121 12.36 -8.31 5.01
C ALA A 121 11.80 -7.34 3.93
N ALA A 122 10.67 -7.69 3.30
CA ALA A 122 10.01 -6.78 2.35
C ALA A 122 9.47 -5.54 3.07
N LEU A 123 8.79 -5.74 4.22
CA LEU A 123 8.25 -4.63 5.02
C LEU A 123 9.36 -3.79 5.68
N GLY A 124 10.50 -4.40 5.99
CA GLY A 124 11.67 -3.73 6.58
C GLY A 124 12.58 -3.04 5.57
N GLY A 125 12.38 -3.27 4.27
CA GLY A 125 13.19 -2.65 3.22
C GLY A 125 13.03 -1.12 3.19
N THR A 126 14.15 -0.40 3.21
CA THR A 126 14.16 1.07 3.24
C THR A 126 14.14 1.67 1.84
N VAL A 127 13.35 2.72 1.67
CA VAL A 127 13.33 3.53 0.44
C VAL A 127 14.57 4.40 0.38
N SER A 128 15.21 4.45 -0.79
CA SER A 128 16.43 5.23 -1.01
C SER A 128 16.17 6.60 -1.64
N ALA A 129 15.26 6.64 -2.60
CA ALA A 129 14.92 7.84 -3.35
C ALA A 129 13.40 7.89 -3.59
N PRO A 130 12.63 8.50 -2.68
CA PRO A 130 11.18 8.48 -2.78
C PRO A 130 10.68 9.34 -3.95
N ALA A 131 10.06 8.70 -4.94
CA ALA A 131 9.55 9.32 -6.17
C ALA A 131 8.48 10.39 -5.90
N TRP A 132 7.73 10.26 -4.80
CA TRP A 132 6.69 11.22 -4.43
C TRP A 132 7.22 12.65 -4.18
N ARG A 133 8.53 12.83 -3.99
CA ARG A 133 9.13 14.17 -3.88
C ARG A 133 9.10 14.97 -5.18
N GLY A 134 9.01 14.30 -6.32
CA GLY A 134 9.03 14.92 -7.64
C GLY A 134 7.83 14.58 -8.53
N LYS A 135 6.83 13.89 -7.99
CA LYS A 135 5.66 13.45 -8.74
C LYS A 135 4.36 13.99 -8.14
N THR A 136 3.34 14.16 -8.98
CA THR A 136 1.99 14.39 -8.49
C THR A 136 1.52 13.19 -7.67
N CYS A 137 0.96 13.45 -6.49
CA CYS A 137 0.49 12.42 -5.58
C CYS A 137 -1.00 12.57 -5.28
N CYS A 138 -1.73 11.46 -5.30
CA CYS A 138 -3.08 11.35 -4.77
C CYS A 138 -3.08 10.31 -3.65
N TYR A 139 -3.91 10.52 -2.63
CA TYR A 139 -3.97 9.62 -1.50
C TYR A 139 -5.42 9.34 -1.10
N LEU A 140 -5.79 8.05 -1.02
CA LEU A 140 -7.04 7.63 -0.41
C LEU A 140 -6.78 7.22 1.04
N VAL A 141 -7.39 7.93 1.97
CA VAL A 141 -7.39 7.60 3.39
C VAL A 141 -8.61 6.74 3.70
N ALA A 142 -8.38 5.54 4.18
CA ALA A 142 -9.41 4.63 4.68
C ALA A 142 -9.68 4.95 6.15
N THR A 143 -10.82 5.58 6.46
CA THR A 143 -11.04 6.13 7.80
C THR A 143 -11.37 5.09 8.86
N ASN A 144 -11.74 3.87 8.47
CA ASN A 144 -11.98 2.73 9.36
C ASN A 144 -10.85 1.68 9.31
N ASP A 145 -9.70 2.05 8.74
CA ASP A 145 -8.55 1.16 8.61
C ASP A 145 -8.00 0.73 9.98
N ARG A 146 -7.82 -0.56 10.16
CA ARG A 146 -7.26 -1.20 11.35
C ARG A 146 -5.91 -1.88 11.08
N ALA A 147 -5.37 -1.72 9.85
CA ALA A 147 -4.05 -2.20 9.44
C ALA A 147 -3.02 -1.06 9.44
N ILE A 148 -3.39 0.10 8.90
CA ILE A 148 -2.60 1.33 8.97
C ILE A 148 -3.47 2.40 9.63
N GLN A 149 -3.04 2.89 10.78
CA GLN A 149 -3.78 3.93 11.52
C GLN A 149 -4.18 5.10 10.61
N PRO A 150 -5.45 5.52 10.56
CA PRO A 150 -5.88 6.64 9.71
C PRO A 150 -5.12 7.94 9.99
N ALA A 151 -4.68 8.15 11.24
CA ALA A 151 -3.84 9.28 11.61
C ALA A 151 -2.47 9.25 10.91
N LEU A 152 -1.86 8.07 10.79
CA LEU A 152 -0.62 7.89 10.06
C LEU A 152 -0.83 8.10 8.55
N GLN A 153 -1.93 7.58 7.99
CA GLN A 153 -2.28 7.81 6.58
C GLN A 153 -2.41 9.30 6.26
N ARG A 154 -3.12 10.06 7.10
CA ARG A 154 -3.25 11.53 6.94
C ARG A 154 -1.90 12.25 7.08
N SER A 155 -1.06 11.82 7.99
CA SER A 155 0.29 12.38 8.17
C SER A 155 1.15 12.17 6.91
N MET A 156 1.13 10.95 6.36
CA MET A 156 1.84 10.64 5.11
C MET A 156 1.26 11.43 3.93
N ALA A 157 -0.06 11.46 3.76
CA ALA A 157 -0.70 12.23 2.69
C ALA A 157 -0.34 13.72 2.73
N LYS A 158 -0.30 14.31 3.94
CA LYS A 158 0.15 15.70 4.15
C LYS A 158 1.62 15.88 3.76
N ARG A 159 2.50 14.95 4.15
CA ARG A 159 3.94 14.98 3.79
C ARG A 159 4.17 14.96 2.29
N LEU A 160 3.36 14.18 1.56
CA LEU A 160 3.39 14.09 0.10
C LEU A 160 2.78 15.31 -0.61
N ASN A 161 2.16 16.23 0.11
CA ASN A 161 1.31 17.28 -0.47
C ASN A 161 0.28 16.69 -1.47
N ALA A 162 -0.31 15.54 -1.11
CA ALA A 162 -1.19 14.79 -1.98
C ALA A 162 -2.60 15.41 -2.05
N ALA A 163 -3.26 15.24 -3.20
CA ALA A 163 -4.71 15.40 -3.27
C ALA A 163 -5.37 14.24 -2.50
N VAL A 164 -6.16 14.56 -1.48
CA VAL A 164 -6.69 13.57 -0.53
C VAL A 164 -8.17 13.33 -0.76
N VAL A 165 -8.55 12.05 -0.77
CA VAL A 165 -9.94 11.59 -0.64
C VAL A 165 -10.02 10.70 0.61
N GLU A 166 -11.00 10.95 1.47
CA GLU A 166 -11.28 10.10 2.63
C GLU A 166 -12.53 9.25 2.38
N VAL A 167 -12.43 7.96 2.67
CA VAL A 167 -13.52 6.99 2.47
C VAL A 167 -13.72 6.20 3.76
N ALA A 168 -14.96 5.99 4.15
CA ALA A 168 -15.31 5.21 5.34
C ALA A 168 -15.21 3.70 5.05
N SER A 169 -14.00 3.25 4.73
CA SER A 169 -13.68 1.86 4.37
C SER A 169 -12.70 1.21 5.33
N CYS A 170 -12.67 -0.12 5.31
CA CYS A 170 -11.58 -0.93 5.86
C CYS A 170 -10.28 -0.74 5.04
N HIS A 171 -9.26 -1.55 5.36
CA HIS A 171 -7.95 -1.47 4.68
C HIS A 171 -8.03 -1.73 3.18
N VAL A 172 -8.95 -2.58 2.71
CA VAL A 172 -9.10 -2.98 1.30
C VAL A 172 -10.15 -2.14 0.56
N ALA A 173 -10.00 -0.81 0.61
CA ALA A 173 -10.93 0.14 0.00
C ALA A 173 -11.25 -0.15 -1.48
N MET A 174 -10.34 -0.76 -2.24
CA MET A 174 -10.57 -1.13 -3.64
C MET A 174 -11.64 -2.21 -3.81
N LEU A 175 -11.97 -2.96 -2.76
CA LEU A 175 -13.01 -3.98 -2.78
C LEU A 175 -14.35 -3.44 -2.29
N SER A 176 -14.34 -2.65 -1.21
CA SER A 176 -15.58 -2.09 -0.63
C SER A 176 -16.06 -0.81 -1.35
N HIS A 177 -15.13 -0.02 -1.91
CA HIS A 177 -15.39 1.28 -2.55
C HIS A 177 -14.67 1.39 -3.91
N PRO A 178 -14.92 0.46 -4.84
CA PRO A 178 -14.19 0.40 -6.12
C PRO A 178 -14.38 1.64 -6.99
N THR A 179 -15.53 2.30 -6.92
CA THR A 179 -15.84 3.49 -7.70
C THR A 179 -14.97 4.68 -7.29
N GLU A 180 -14.82 4.90 -5.99
CA GLU A 180 -14.01 5.98 -5.41
C GLU A 180 -12.53 5.77 -5.73
N VAL A 181 -12.05 4.53 -5.61
CA VAL A 181 -10.68 4.16 -5.97
C VAL A 181 -10.43 4.35 -7.47
N ALA A 182 -11.33 3.87 -8.33
CA ALA A 182 -11.20 4.04 -9.78
C ALA A 182 -11.22 5.52 -10.19
N SER A 183 -12.10 6.33 -9.57
CA SER A 183 -12.19 7.77 -9.83
C SER A 183 -10.90 8.49 -9.42
N LEU A 184 -10.32 8.14 -8.25
CA LEU A 184 -9.06 8.71 -7.80
C LEU A 184 -7.91 8.38 -8.76
N ILE A 185 -7.81 7.13 -9.23
CA ILE A 185 -6.78 6.73 -10.20
C ILE A 185 -6.97 7.45 -11.52
N ALA A 186 -8.20 7.51 -12.04
CA ALA A 186 -8.49 8.17 -13.31
C ALA A 186 -8.23 9.70 -13.27
N GLY A 187 -8.45 10.31 -12.10
CA GLY A 187 -8.22 11.75 -11.87
C GLY A 187 -6.76 12.14 -11.59
N ALA A 188 -5.87 11.17 -11.36
CA ALA A 188 -4.49 11.42 -10.94
C ALA A 188 -3.53 11.85 -12.08
N ARG A 189 -4.03 12.40 -13.17
CA ARG A 189 -3.19 12.92 -14.26
C ARG A 189 -2.55 14.24 -13.84
N SER A 190 -1.28 14.43 -14.21
CA SER A 190 -0.65 15.76 -14.15
C SER A 190 -1.43 16.72 -15.06
N ASN A 191 -1.87 17.85 -14.52
CA ASN A 191 -2.39 18.96 -15.31
C ASN A 191 -1.25 19.62 -16.09
#